data_760a61a1c35ceef6c095c78cfbf6b1ff
#
_entry.id   760a61a1c35ceef6c095c78cfbf6b1ff
#
_cell.length_a   1.000
_cell.length_b   1.000
_cell.length_c   1.000
_cell.angle_alpha   90.00
_cell.angle_beta   90.00
_cell.angle_gamma   90.00
#
_symmetry.space_group_name_H-M   'P 1'
#
loop_
_entity.id
_entity.type
_entity.pdbx_description
1 polymer ?
#
loop_
_entity_poly.entity_id
_entity_poly.type
_entity_poly.pdbx_seq_one_letter_code
_entity_poly.pdbx_strand_id
1 'polypeptide(L)'
;MLPDRLRFDFTWPEPLSSKQLSAVEEAVNREILHALPVNITEMPLEEAKKSGAMALFGEKYGSVVRVVSVGDFSKELCGGSHVGNSGELGSFRIISEGGIGSGLRRIEAVTGKKAYEMMKADRALLENSAALLKGKVENIPEKIEKLLSEVKDLEKQLEAMKKQQTKDELGSIMQNIQEKKGVPFFGAVVHADNMDDLRKAADVVKAKLTGGAFILGTVSGDKVNLVGMASPEAV
;
A
#
# COMPACT_ATOMS: atom_id res chain seq x y z
N MET A 1 10.89 -24.08 -15.89
CA MET A 1 11.70 -22.89 -15.62
C MET A 1 11.70 -22.00 -16.85
N LEU A 2 11.68 -20.70 -16.69
CA LEU A 2 11.90 -19.72 -17.74
C LEU A 2 13.35 -19.25 -17.65
N PRO A 3 13.97 -18.72 -18.73
CA PRO A 3 15.36 -18.26 -18.69
C PRO A 3 15.64 -17.18 -17.64
N ASP A 4 14.62 -16.42 -17.26
CA ASP A 4 14.71 -15.25 -16.40
C ASP A 4 14.07 -15.42 -15.01
N ARG A 5 13.39 -16.57 -14.74
CA ARG A 5 12.75 -16.83 -13.45
C ARG A 5 12.53 -18.30 -13.15
N LEU A 6 12.52 -18.62 -11.87
CA LEU A 6 12.09 -19.87 -11.30
C LEU A 6 10.59 -19.79 -10.98
N ARG A 7 9.88 -20.89 -11.23
CA ARG A 7 8.54 -21.15 -10.66
C ARG A 7 8.60 -22.41 -9.85
N PHE A 8 8.05 -22.34 -8.64
CA PHE A 8 7.95 -23.48 -7.73
C PHE A 8 6.54 -23.58 -7.18
N ASP A 9 5.89 -24.69 -7.49
CA ASP A 9 4.53 -25.00 -7.06
C ASP A 9 4.59 -25.97 -5.87
N PHE A 10 3.82 -25.70 -4.83
CA PHE A 10 3.83 -26.48 -3.59
C PHE A 10 2.45 -26.50 -2.94
N THR A 11 2.20 -27.52 -2.11
CA THR A 11 0.96 -27.64 -1.35
C THR A 11 1.05 -26.89 -0.05
N TRP A 12 0.18 -25.89 0.11
CA TRP A 12 0.05 -25.11 1.33
C TRP A 12 -1.36 -24.50 1.40
N PRO A 13 -2.06 -24.59 2.56
CA PRO A 13 -3.47 -24.20 2.64
C PRO A 13 -3.73 -22.71 2.59
N GLU A 14 -2.79 -21.89 3.04
CA GLU A 14 -2.97 -20.45 3.26
C GLU A 14 -1.90 -19.61 2.52
N PRO A 15 -2.13 -18.30 2.30
CA PRO A 15 -1.09 -17.40 1.83
C PRO A 15 0.12 -17.38 2.76
N LEU A 16 1.32 -17.38 2.21
CA LEU A 16 2.53 -17.19 3.02
C LEU A 16 2.59 -15.75 3.54
N SER A 17 2.85 -15.61 4.83
CA SER A 17 3.13 -14.31 5.43
C SER A 17 4.47 -13.76 4.95
N SER A 18 4.64 -12.43 5.00
CA SER A 18 5.93 -11.78 4.68
C SER A 18 7.08 -12.35 5.50
N LYS A 19 6.83 -12.74 6.76
CA LYS A 19 7.84 -13.37 7.62
C LYS A 19 8.26 -14.74 7.11
N GLN A 20 7.32 -15.55 6.62
CA GLN A 20 7.62 -16.88 6.04
C GLN A 20 8.38 -16.73 4.71
N LEU A 21 7.98 -15.79 3.83
CA LEU A 21 8.69 -15.50 2.59
C LEU A 21 10.12 -15.04 2.86
N SER A 22 10.32 -14.13 3.81
CA SER A 22 11.66 -13.70 4.25
C SER A 22 12.50 -14.87 4.75
N ALA A 23 11.91 -15.74 5.57
CA ALA A 23 12.63 -16.90 6.11
C ALA A 23 13.06 -17.89 5.01
N VAL A 24 12.21 -18.11 3.99
CA VAL A 24 12.57 -18.94 2.82
C VAL A 24 13.70 -18.29 2.03
N GLU A 25 13.58 -16.98 1.74
CA GLU A 25 14.60 -16.24 1.00
C GLU A 25 15.95 -16.23 1.74
N GLU A 26 15.94 -16.02 3.05
CA GLU A 26 17.12 -16.09 3.90
C GLU A 26 17.75 -17.48 3.92
N ALA A 27 16.93 -18.55 4.03
CA ALA A 27 17.43 -19.92 4.03
C ALA A 27 18.13 -20.26 2.70
N VAL A 28 17.52 -19.92 1.56
CA VAL A 28 18.11 -20.17 0.24
C VAL A 28 19.40 -19.37 0.05
N ASN A 29 19.39 -18.07 0.37
CA ASN A 29 20.58 -17.23 0.24
C ASN A 29 21.72 -17.67 1.15
N ARG A 30 21.44 -18.20 2.34
CA ARG A 30 22.44 -18.77 3.23
C ARG A 30 23.16 -19.95 2.58
N GLU A 31 22.39 -20.87 1.97
CA GLU A 31 22.99 -22.05 1.32
C GLU A 31 23.75 -21.69 0.01
N ILE A 32 23.33 -20.61 -0.67
CA ILE A 32 24.08 -20.02 -1.77
C ILE A 32 25.43 -19.47 -1.26
N LEU A 33 25.41 -18.72 -0.16
CA LEU A 33 26.62 -18.13 0.44
C LEU A 33 27.59 -19.17 1.01
N HIS A 34 27.09 -20.36 1.41
CA HIS A 34 27.93 -21.47 1.84
C HIS A 34 28.71 -22.08 0.68
N ALA A 35 28.37 -21.76 -0.57
CA ALA A 35 29.04 -22.27 -1.78
C ALA A 35 29.12 -23.79 -1.77
N LEU A 36 28.01 -24.47 -1.51
CA LEU A 36 27.92 -25.92 -1.38
C LEU A 36 28.21 -26.60 -2.72
N PRO A 37 29.00 -27.70 -2.75
CA PRO A 37 29.21 -28.45 -3.96
C PRO A 37 27.92 -29.12 -4.45
N VAL A 38 27.68 -29.10 -5.74
CA VAL A 38 26.59 -29.81 -6.40
C VAL A 38 27.14 -31.10 -7.02
N ASN A 39 26.76 -32.25 -6.44
CA ASN A 39 27.18 -33.54 -6.90
C ASN A 39 26.08 -34.24 -7.68
N ILE A 40 26.41 -34.84 -8.78
CA ILE A 40 25.49 -35.56 -9.65
C ILE A 40 25.98 -37.01 -9.74
N THR A 41 25.09 -37.95 -9.35
CA THR A 41 25.40 -39.40 -9.40
C THR A 41 24.25 -40.14 -10.05
N GLU A 42 24.55 -41.18 -10.80
CA GLU A 42 23.56 -42.12 -11.32
C GLU A 42 23.55 -43.38 -10.47
N MET A 43 22.36 -43.84 -10.08
CA MET A 43 22.21 -45.03 -9.26
C MET A 43 20.84 -45.68 -9.48
N PRO A 44 20.65 -46.96 -9.06
CA PRO A 44 19.35 -47.59 -9.09
C PRO A 44 18.29 -46.80 -8.30
N LEU A 45 17.04 -46.75 -8.80
CA LEU A 45 15.95 -46.00 -8.18
C LEU A 45 15.73 -46.37 -6.71
N GLU A 46 15.81 -47.65 -6.40
CA GLU A 46 15.60 -48.12 -5.01
C GLU A 46 16.72 -47.68 -4.06
N GLU A 47 17.93 -47.54 -4.56
CA GLU A 47 19.07 -47.03 -3.81
C GLU A 47 18.94 -45.51 -3.60
N ALA A 48 18.53 -44.79 -4.64
CA ALA A 48 18.25 -43.36 -4.57
C ALA A 48 17.17 -43.03 -3.51
N LYS A 49 16.07 -43.79 -3.49
CA LYS A 49 15.01 -43.64 -2.46
C LYS A 49 15.54 -43.89 -1.04
N LYS A 50 16.34 -44.97 -0.88
CA LYS A 50 16.95 -45.30 0.42
C LYS A 50 17.96 -44.23 0.88
N SER A 51 18.60 -43.52 -0.04
CA SER A 51 19.53 -42.43 0.28
C SER A 51 18.82 -41.15 0.67
N GLY A 52 17.47 -41.10 0.72
CA GLY A 52 16.66 -39.95 1.07
C GLY A 52 16.46 -38.95 -0.09
N ALA A 53 16.73 -39.35 -1.33
CA ALA A 53 16.47 -38.48 -2.47
C ALA A 53 14.97 -38.23 -2.67
N MET A 54 14.58 -36.96 -2.77
CA MET A 54 13.19 -36.56 -3.01
C MET A 54 12.81 -36.80 -4.47
N ALA A 55 11.67 -37.45 -4.69
CA ALA A 55 11.05 -37.66 -6.00
C ALA A 55 9.83 -36.75 -6.13
N LEU A 56 10.06 -35.51 -6.61
CA LEU A 56 9.04 -34.44 -6.54
C LEU A 56 7.98 -34.51 -7.66
N PHE A 57 8.24 -35.20 -8.75
CA PHE A 57 7.47 -34.99 -9.99
C PHE A 57 6.64 -36.18 -10.41
N GLY A 58 6.14 -37.05 -9.64
CA GLY A 58 5.19 -38.09 -10.07
C GLY A 58 5.53 -38.83 -11.39
N GLU A 59 6.77 -38.64 -11.87
CA GLU A 59 7.27 -39.17 -13.14
C GLU A 59 7.52 -40.67 -13.06
N LYS A 60 7.33 -41.34 -14.17
CA LYS A 60 7.74 -42.74 -14.28
C LYS A 60 9.25 -42.78 -14.40
N TYR A 61 9.93 -42.94 -13.27
CA TYR A 61 11.37 -43.07 -13.21
C TYR A 61 11.80 -44.40 -13.82
N GLY A 62 12.90 -44.37 -14.55
CA GLY A 62 13.55 -45.59 -15.04
C GLY A 62 14.19 -46.40 -13.90
N SER A 63 14.79 -47.56 -14.25
CA SER A 63 15.51 -48.39 -13.28
C SER A 63 16.78 -47.71 -12.72
N VAL A 64 17.36 -46.79 -13.47
CA VAL A 64 18.50 -45.95 -13.08
C VAL A 64 18.05 -44.50 -13.14
N VAL A 65 18.40 -43.73 -12.11
CA VAL A 65 18.01 -42.34 -11.94
C VAL A 65 19.23 -41.47 -11.65
N ARG A 66 19.12 -40.20 -12.05
CA ARG A 66 20.12 -39.19 -11.77
C ARG A 66 19.75 -38.48 -10.48
N VAL A 67 20.59 -38.59 -9.47
CA VAL A 67 20.47 -37.96 -8.16
C VAL A 67 21.37 -36.73 -8.13
N VAL A 68 20.81 -35.61 -7.80
CA VAL A 68 21.50 -34.33 -7.61
C VAL A 68 21.49 -33.99 -6.13
N SER A 69 22.65 -33.76 -5.54
CA SER A 69 22.78 -33.31 -4.16
C SER A 69 23.50 -31.97 -4.06
N VAL A 70 23.01 -31.08 -3.19
CA VAL A 70 23.61 -29.79 -2.89
C VAL A 70 24.10 -29.86 -1.45
N GLY A 71 25.39 -30.21 -1.27
CA GLY A 71 25.92 -30.56 0.05
C GLY A 71 25.04 -31.58 0.76
N ASP A 72 24.80 -31.35 2.05
CA ASP A 72 23.84 -32.11 2.87
C ASP A 72 22.46 -31.45 2.96
N PHE A 73 22.26 -30.31 2.29
CA PHE A 73 21.04 -29.51 2.38
C PHE A 73 19.90 -30.06 1.52
N SER A 74 20.18 -30.48 0.28
CA SER A 74 19.15 -30.97 -0.65
C SER A 74 19.66 -32.18 -1.42
N LYS A 75 18.77 -33.14 -1.66
CA LYS A 75 19.03 -34.29 -2.52
C LYS A 75 17.73 -34.63 -3.26
N GLU A 76 17.74 -34.62 -4.58
CA GLU A 76 16.57 -34.85 -5.41
C GLU A 76 16.86 -35.66 -6.68
N LEU A 77 15.81 -36.27 -7.24
CA LEU A 77 15.86 -36.87 -8.57
C LEU A 77 15.61 -35.77 -9.60
N CYS A 78 16.65 -35.44 -10.39
CA CYS A 78 16.53 -34.37 -11.38
C CYS A 78 17.37 -34.66 -12.63
N GLY A 79 16.71 -34.64 -13.80
CA GLY A 79 17.34 -34.80 -15.10
C GLY A 79 17.86 -33.47 -15.70
N GLY A 80 17.61 -32.33 -15.07
CA GLY A 80 17.98 -31.01 -15.58
C GLY A 80 19.49 -30.71 -15.53
N SER A 81 19.88 -29.56 -16.07
CA SER A 81 21.24 -29.02 -15.91
C SER A 81 21.37 -28.28 -14.59
N HIS A 82 22.51 -28.41 -13.94
CA HIS A 82 22.82 -27.80 -12.67
C HIS A 82 24.17 -27.09 -12.72
N VAL A 83 24.35 -26.10 -11.87
CA VAL A 83 25.64 -25.46 -11.57
C VAL A 83 26.52 -26.44 -10.80
N GLY A 84 27.82 -26.23 -10.81
CA GLY A 84 28.76 -27.05 -10.04
C GLY A 84 28.83 -26.71 -8.56
N ASN A 85 28.38 -25.49 -8.21
CA ASN A 85 28.42 -24.96 -6.86
C ASN A 85 27.27 -24.02 -6.62
N SER A 86 26.61 -24.05 -5.44
CA SER A 86 25.48 -23.20 -5.13
C SER A 86 25.80 -21.69 -5.20
N GLY A 87 27.04 -21.30 -4.91
CA GLY A 87 27.49 -19.91 -5.00
C GLY A 87 27.44 -19.31 -6.41
N GLU A 88 27.46 -20.15 -7.47
CA GLU A 88 27.30 -19.67 -8.85
C GLU A 88 25.93 -19.09 -9.16
N LEU A 89 24.90 -19.40 -8.35
CA LEU A 89 23.55 -18.85 -8.49
C LEU A 89 23.47 -17.35 -8.20
N GLY A 90 24.39 -16.82 -7.38
CA GLY A 90 24.30 -15.47 -6.89
C GLY A 90 23.09 -15.27 -5.95
N SER A 91 22.70 -14.03 -5.72
CA SER A 91 21.56 -13.74 -4.82
C SER A 91 20.25 -14.31 -5.37
N PHE A 92 19.48 -14.93 -4.49
CA PHE A 92 18.12 -15.38 -4.73
C PHE A 92 17.12 -14.36 -4.17
N ARG A 93 16.04 -14.10 -4.93
CA ARG A 93 14.98 -13.19 -4.50
C ARG A 93 13.62 -13.70 -4.93
N ILE A 94 12.68 -13.75 -4.01
CA ILE A 94 11.27 -14.04 -4.29
C ILE A 94 10.62 -12.76 -4.88
N ILE A 95 9.93 -12.92 -6.02
CA ILE A 95 9.23 -11.81 -6.68
C ILE A 95 7.73 -11.86 -6.50
N SER A 96 7.16 -13.05 -6.34
CA SER A 96 5.73 -13.20 -6.08
C SER A 96 5.44 -14.53 -5.38
N GLU A 97 4.34 -14.55 -4.65
CA GLU A 97 3.72 -15.73 -4.09
C GLU A 97 2.20 -15.62 -4.27
N GLY A 98 1.54 -16.71 -4.67
CA GLY A 98 0.09 -16.68 -4.89
C GLY A 98 -0.53 -18.05 -5.02
N GLY A 99 -1.87 -18.11 -4.83
CA GLY A 99 -2.66 -19.33 -5.04
C GLY A 99 -2.85 -19.63 -6.52
N ILE A 100 -2.72 -20.89 -6.91
CA ILE A 100 -2.97 -21.38 -8.28
C ILE A 100 -4.07 -22.44 -8.34
N GLY A 101 -4.64 -22.80 -7.20
CA GLY A 101 -5.70 -23.78 -7.04
C GLY A 101 -6.00 -24.01 -5.56
N SER A 102 -6.94 -24.90 -5.26
CA SER A 102 -7.27 -25.25 -3.88
C SER A 102 -6.09 -25.93 -3.19
N GLY A 103 -5.52 -25.27 -2.18
CA GLY A 103 -4.36 -25.77 -1.43
C GLY A 103 -3.05 -25.83 -2.22
N LEU A 104 -3.00 -25.24 -3.43
CA LEU A 104 -1.80 -25.14 -4.26
C LEU A 104 -1.33 -23.70 -4.35
N ARG A 105 -0.06 -23.50 -4.07
CA ARG A 105 0.61 -22.18 -4.08
C ARG A 105 1.78 -22.19 -5.05
N ARG A 106 2.12 -21.03 -5.56
CA ARG A 106 3.25 -20.80 -6.46
C ARG A 106 4.13 -19.70 -5.92
N ILE A 107 5.43 -19.95 -5.84
CA ILE A 107 6.46 -18.94 -5.69
C ILE A 107 7.11 -18.71 -7.05
N GLU A 108 7.28 -17.44 -7.43
CA GLU A 108 8.19 -17.03 -8.49
C GLU A 108 9.42 -16.34 -7.87
N ALA A 109 10.58 -16.69 -8.35
CA ALA A 109 11.84 -16.17 -7.84
C ALA A 109 12.87 -15.97 -8.96
N VAL A 110 13.87 -15.16 -8.67
CA VAL A 110 14.98 -14.85 -9.57
C VAL A 110 16.32 -15.05 -8.86
N THR A 111 17.38 -15.26 -9.64
CA THR A 111 18.75 -15.36 -9.12
C THR A 111 19.72 -14.52 -9.96
N GLY A 112 20.95 -14.41 -9.50
CA GLY A 112 22.07 -13.86 -10.24
C GLY A 112 21.83 -12.45 -10.79
N LYS A 113 22.09 -12.29 -12.09
CA LYS A 113 21.97 -10.99 -12.77
C LYS A 113 20.60 -10.33 -12.57
N LYS A 114 19.50 -11.10 -12.66
CA LYS A 114 18.14 -10.55 -12.52
C LYS A 114 17.87 -10.05 -11.12
N ALA A 115 18.28 -10.80 -10.10
CA ALA A 115 18.18 -10.37 -8.71
C ALA A 115 18.99 -9.09 -8.46
N TYR A 116 20.20 -8.99 -9.03
CA TYR A 116 21.03 -7.79 -8.95
C TYR A 116 20.38 -6.56 -9.63
N GLU A 117 19.80 -6.76 -10.83
CA GLU A 117 19.10 -5.69 -11.55
C GLU A 117 17.90 -5.14 -10.74
N MET A 118 17.15 -6.04 -10.09
CA MET A 118 16.05 -5.64 -9.22
C MET A 118 16.54 -4.85 -7.99
N MET A 119 17.59 -5.33 -7.33
CA MET A 119 18.18 -4.61 -6.19
C MET A 119 18.68 -3.22 -6.58
N LYS A 120 19.27 -3.08 -7.77
CA LYS A 120 19.70 -1.79 -8.32
C LYS A 120 18.51 -0.87 -8.59
N ALA A 121 17.40 -1.41 -9.12
CA ALA A 121 16.18 -0.63 -9.36
C ALA A 121 15.54 -0.15 -8.05
N ASP A 122 15.46 -1.01 -7.04
CA ASP A 122 14.94 -0.63 -5.71
C ASP A 122 15.78 0.48 -5.07
N ARG A 123 17.10 0.36 -5.17
CA ARG A 123 18.01 1.40 -4.67
C ARG A 123 17.79 2.72 -5.39
N ALA A 124 17.67 2.72 -6.71
CA ALA A 124 17.40 3.93 -7.47
C ALA A 124 16.05 4.56 -7.09
N LEU A 125 15.02 3.74 -6.84
CA LEU A 125 13.72 4.23 -6.37
C LEU A 125 13.82 4.91 -5.00
N LEU A 126 14.57 4.32 -4.07
CA LEU A 126 14.81 4.91 -2.74
C LEU A 126 15.60 6.22 -2.83
N GLU A 127 16.65 6.26 -3.66
CA GLU A 127 17.46 7.47 -3.88
C GLU A 127 16.61 8.59 -4.50
N ASN A 128 15.77 8.29 -5.49
CA ASN A 128 14.83 9.25 -6.08
C ASN A 128 13.81 9.75 -5.05
N SER A 129 13.26 8.87 -4.23
CA SER A 129 12.32 9.23 -3.16
C SER A 129 12.97 10.16 -2.14
N ALA A 130 14.20 9.86 -1.74
CA ALA A 130 14.99 10.72 -0.85
C ALA A 130 15.26 12.11 -1.46
N ALA A 131 15.56 12.17 -2.76
CA ALA A 131 15.78 13.42 -3.47
C ALA A 131 14.52 14.30 -3.51
N LEU A 132 13.33 13.70 -3.79
CA LEU A 132 12.03 14.39 -3.72
C LEU A 132 11.77 14.99 -2.35
N LEU A 133 12.14 14.27 -1.29
CA LEU A 133 12.03 14.71 0.09
C LEU A 133 13.18 15.63 0.53
N LYS A 134 14.12 15.98 -0.36
CA LYS A 134 15.33 16.75 -0.07
C LYS A 134 16.10 16.19 1.13
N GLY A 135 16.30 14.86 1.15
CA GLY A 135 16.92 14.13 2.25
C GLY A 135 17.81 12.99 1.81
N LYS A 136 18.23 12.17 2.78
CA LYS A 136 18.92 10.90 2.58
C LYS A 136 17.93 9.75 2.67
N VAL A 137 18.30 8.58 2.16
CA VAL A 137 17.46 7.37 2.15
C VAL A 137 17.04 6.99 3.58
N GLU A 138 17.97 7.08 4.53
CA GLU A 138 17.72 6.71 5.93
C GLU A 138 16.67 7.60 6.60
N ASN A 139 16.49 8.83 6.11
CA ASN A 139 15.58 9.82 6.67
C ASN A 139 14.21 9.86 5.96
N ILE A 140 13.94 8.97 5.00
CA ILE A 140 12.66 8.93 4.26
C ILE A 140 11.47 8.78 5.22
N PRO A 141 11.44 7.80 6.15
CA PRO A 141 10.30 7.60 7.04
C PRO A 141 10.01 8.84 7.89
N GLU A 142 11.05 9.39 8.54
CA GLU A 142 10.92 10.59 9.39
C GLU A 142 10.37 11.80 8.61
N LYS A 143 10.85 12.01 7.38
CA LYS A 143 10.38 13.12 6.55
C LYS A 143 8.94 12.94 6.10
N ILE A 144 8.51 11.71 5.80
CA ILE A 144 7.12 11.42 5.47
C ILE A 144 6.22 11.67 6.68
N GLU A 145 6.59 11.21 7.88
CA GLU A 145 5.83 11.44 9.10
C GLU A 145 5.68 12.94 9.39
N LYS A 146 6.77 13.71 9.22
CA LYS A 146 6.73 15.16 9.37
C LYS A 146 5.78 15.82 8.39
N LEU A 147 5.85 15.46 7.10
CA LEU A 147 4.96 16.01 6.06
C LEU A 147 3.49 15.67 6.34
N LEU A 148 3.20 14.45 6.77
CA LEU A 148 1.83 14.05 7.14
C LEU A 148 1.31 14.86 8.34
N SER A 149 2.16 15.14 9.32
CA SER A 149 1.81 16.01 10.45
C SER A 149 1.55 17.45 9.99
N GLU A 150 2.42 18.00 9.16
CA GLU A 150 2.27 19.36 8.61
C GLU A 150 0.98 19.50 7.80
N VAL A 151 0.64 18.51 6.95
CA VAL A 151 -0.62 18.51 6.19
C VAL A 151 -1.83 18.53 7.14
N LYS A 152 -1.83 17.68 8.18
CA LYS A 152 -2.91 17.65 9.17
C LYS A 152 -3.07 18.97 9.92
N ASP A 153 -1.97 19.62 10.25
CA ASP A 153 -2.00 20.91 10.93
C ASP A 153 -2.49 22.04 10.01
N LEU A 154 -2.06 22.03 8.74
CA LEU A 154 -2.55 22.95 7.73
C LEU A 154 -4.06 22.79 7.45
N GLU A 155 -4.55 21.55 7.38
CA GLU A 155 -5.99 21.27 7.26
C GLU A 155 -6.80 21.86 8.43
N LYS A 156 -6.32 21.68 9.67
CA LYS A 156 -6.94 22.28 10.86
C LYS A 156 -6.94 23.82 10.83
N GLN A 157 -5.80 24.41 10.41
CA GLN A 157 -5.69 25.87 10.29
C GLN A 157 -6.66 26.40 9.23
N LEU A 158 -6.74 25.73 8.09
CA LEU A 158 -7.68 26.09 7.02
C LEU A 158 -9.13 26.02 7.50
N GLU A 159 -9.50 24.96 8.22
CA GLU A 159 -10.85 24.84 8.81
C GLU A 159 -11.15 25.95 9.83
N ALA A 160 -10.16 26.27 10.68
CA ALA A 160 -10.31 27.35 11.65
C ALA A 160 -10.46 28.72 10.97
N MET A 161 -9.66 29.00 9.94
CA MET A 161 -9.74 30.24 9.16
C MET A 161 -11.10 30.36 8.46
N LYS A 162 -11.60 29.28 7.83
CA LYS A 162 -12.95 29.28 7.21
C LYS A 162 -14.05 29.58 8.23
N LYS A 163 -13.99 28.95 9.40
CA LYS A 163 -14.97 29.22 10.50
C LYS A 163 -14.91 30.67 10.97
N GLN A 164 -13.69 31.23 11.07
CA GLN A 164 -13.54 32.63 11.47
C GLN A 164 -14.08 33.59 10.39
N GLN A 165 -13.74 33.34 9.12
CA GLN A 165 -14.25 34.15 8.00
C GLN A 165 -15.80 34.15 7.98
N THR A 166 -16.42 32.97 8.08
CA THR A 166 -17.90 32.88 8.15
C THR A 166 -18.48 33.67 9.33
N LYS A 167 -17.83 33.64 10.50
CA LYS A 167 -18.26 34.43 11.66
C LYS A 167 -18.16 35.93 11.42
N ASP A 168 -17.09 36.39 10.82
CA ASP A 168 -16.83 37.80 10.53
C ASP A 168 -17.81 38.32 9.46
N GLU A 169 -18.06 37.53 8.41
CA GLU A 169 -19.08 37.82 7.41
C GLU A 169 -20.49 37.95 8.04
N LEU A 170 -20.87 36.96 8.86
CA LEU A 170 -22.15 36.99 9.56
C LEU A 170 -22.23 38.17 10.51
N GLY A 171 -21.15 38.55 11.17
CA GLY A 171 -21.09 39.73 12.05
C GLY A 171 -21.37 41.03 11.30
N SER A 172 -20.79 41.22 10.13
CA SER A 172 -21.00 42.41 9.28
C SER A 172 -22.41 42.44 8.67
N ILE A 173 -22.94 41.29 8.27
CA ILE A 173 -24.31 41.18 7.73
C ILE A 173 -25.34 41.54 8.76
N MET A 174 -25.17 41.09 10.01
CA MET A 174 -26.11 41.40 11.12
C MET A 174 -26.16 42.88 11.51
N GLN A 175 -25.19 43.70 11.13
CA GLN A 175 -25.23 45.14 11.30
C GLN A 175 -26.17 45.83 10.31
N ASN A 176 -26.56 45.17 9.22
CA ASN A 176 -27.41 45.70 8.17
C ASN A 176 -28.82 45.08 8.13
N ILE A 177 -29.35 44.65 9.30
CA ILE A 177 -30.71 44.11 9.41
C ILE A 177 -31.70 45.23 9.08
N GLN A 178 -32.61 44.92 8.14
CA GLN A 178 -33.73 45.78 7.80
C GLN A 178 -34.96 45.42 8.67
N GLU A 179 -35.80 46.39 8.93
CA GLU A 179 -37.05 46.16 9.65
C GLU A 179 -38.23 46.59 8.77
N LYS A 180 -39.24 45.74 8.70
CA LYS A 180 -40.49 46.05 7.99
C LYS A 180 -41.66 45.60 8.85
N LYS A 181 -42.53 46.58 9.18
CA LYS A 181 -43.70 46.35 10.07
C LYS A 181 -43.33 45.73 11.42
N GLY A 182 -42.22 46.09 12.00
CA GLY A 182 -41.74 45.57 13.29
C GLY A 182 -41.06 44.20 13.22
N VAL A 183 -40.88 43.62 12.02
CA VAL A 183 -40.22 42.32 11.83
C VAL A 183 -38.83 42.52 11.21
N PRO A 184 -37.75 42.15 11.92
CA PRO A 184 -36.42 42.22 11.37
C PRO A 184 -36.25 41.15 10.27
N PHE A 185 -35.63 41.56 9.15
CA PHE A 185 -35.32 40.65 8.07
C PHE A 185 -33.99 41.00 7.37
N PHE A 186 -33.33 40.00 6.79
CA PHE A 186 -32.20 40.22 5.91
C PHE A 186 -31.96 39.07 4.95
N GLY A 187 -31.29 39.36 3.87
CA GLY A 187 -30.73 38.37 2.92
C GLY A 187 -29.26 38.60 2.71
N ALA A 188 -28.48 37.52 2.68
CA ALA A 188 -27.07 37.64 2.49
C ALA A 188 -26.46 36.46 1.73
N VAL A 189 -25.38 36.73 0.99
CA VAL A 189 -24.51 35.71 0.41
C VAL A 189 -23.37 35.52 1.40
N VAL A 190 -23.16 34.25 1.81
CA VAL A 190 -22.07 33.87 2.72
C VAL A 190 -21.17 32.86 2.04
N HIS A 191 -19.95 32.79 2.45
CA HIS A 191 -19.04 31.78 1.96
C HIS A 191 -19.29 30.43 2.67
N ALA A 192 -19.74 29.42 1.91
CA ALA A 192 -19.92 28.06 2.39
C ALA A 192 -19.60 27.09 1.25
N ASP A 193 -18.78 26.08 1.53
CA ASP A 193 -18.32 25.12 0.51
C ASP A 193 -19.42 24.12 0.10
N ASN A 194 -20.38 23.89 1.00
CA ASN A 194 -21.48 22.93 0.80
C ASN A 194 -22.72 23.33 1.60
N MET A 195 -23.81 22.56 1.41
CA MET A 195 -25.09 22.81 2.09
C MET A 195 -25.01 22.66 3.61
N ASP A 196 -24.16 21.78 4.13
CA ASP A 196 -24.03 21.55 5.56
C ASP A 196 -23.34 22.75 6.26
N ASP A 197 -22.36 23.34 5.61
CA ASP A 197 -21.71 24.55 6.12
C ASP A 197 -22.66 25.77 6.06
N LEU A 198 -23.47 25.84 5.01
CA LEU A 198 -24.52 26.86 4.92
C LEU A 198 -25.58 26.71 6.04
N ARG A 199 -25.96 25.46 6.36
CA ARG A 199 -26.86 25.17 7.51
C ARG A 199 -26.25 25.58 8.84
N LYS A 200 -24.98 25.28 9.09
CA LYS A 200 -24.25 25.70 10.29
C LYS A 200 -24.22 27.24 10.42
N ALA A 201 -23.96 27.92 9.30
CA ALA A 201 -24.06 29.38 9.26
C ALA A 201 -25.46 29.90 9.62
N ALA A 202 -26.51 29.27 9.09
CA ALA A 202 -27.89 29.61 9.41
C ALA A 202 -28.22 29.38 10.90
N ASP A 203 -27.74 28.30 11.51
CA ASP A 203 -27.91 28.01 12.93
C ASP A 203 -27.25 29.10 13.83
N VAL A 204 -26.08 29.60 13.42
CA VAL A 204 -25.40 30.71 14.13
C VAL A 204 -26.26 32.01 14.06
N VAL A 205 -26.83 32.29 12.90
CA VAL A 205 -27.72 33.43 12.70
C VAL A 205 -28.99 33.27 13.55
N LYS A 206 -29.60 32.07 13.50
CA LYS A 206 -30.79 31.76 14.31
C LYS A 206 -30.58 31.98 15.80
N ALA A 207 -29.41 31.58 16.33
CA ALA A 207 -29.10 31.76 17.75
C ALA A 207 -28.97 33.23 18.18
N LYS A 208 -28.68 34.12 17.23
CA LYS A 208 -28.46 35.56 17.50
C LYS A 208 -29.67 36.44 17.14
N LEU A 209 -30.52 36.01 16.22
CA LEU A 209 -31.69 36.75 15.78
C LEU A 209 -32.89 36.38 16.66
N THR A 210 -33.27 37.26 17.57
CA THR A 210 -34.47 37.10 18.41
C THR A 210 -35.72 37.53 17.61
N GLY A 211 -36.28 36.57 16.87
CA GLY A 211 -37.45 36.83 15.98
C GLY A 211 -37.03 37.37 14.60
N GLY A 212 -37.91 37.21 13.59
CA GLY A 212 -37.68 37.72 12.25
C GLY A 212 -37.46 36.65 11.20
N ALA A 213 -36.97 37.04 10.02
CA ALA A 213 -36.73 36.15 8.92
C ALA A 213 -35.37 36.43 8.25
N PHE A 214 -34.72 35.39 7.74
CA PHE A 214 -33.51 35.56 6.96
C PHE A 214 -33.39 34.53 5.84
N ILE A 215 -32.60 34.87 4.81
CA ILE A 215 -32.17 33.96 3.76
C ILE A 215 -30.69 34.10 3.61
N LEU A 216 -29.98 32.97 3.75
CA LEU A 216 -28.55 32.86 3.40
C LEU A 216 -28.39 32.10 2.09
N GLY A 217 -27.52 32.59 1.24
CA GLY A 217 -27.14 31.94 -0.01
C GLY A 217 -25.64 31.70 -0.11
N THR A 218 -25.24 30.67 -0.83
CA THR A 218 -23.88 30.46 -1.24
C THR A 218 -23.81 29.97 -2.68
N VAL A 219 -22.73 30.30 -3.40
CA VAL A 219 -22.43 29.78 -4.73
C VAL A 219 -21.32 28.75 -4.58
N SER A 220 -21.61 27.49 -4.95
CA SER A 220 -20.65 26.42 -4.93
C SER A 220 -20.55 25.82 -6.36
N GLY A 221 -19.46 26.15 -7.08
CA GLY A 221 -19.35 25.88 -8.52
C GLY A 221 -20.47 26.53 -9.31
N ASP A 222 -21.22 25.76 -10.09
CA ASP A 222 -22.36 26.23 -10.91
C ASP A 222 -23.72 26.16 -10.17
N LYS A 223 -23.70 25.85 -8.86
CA LYS A 223 -24.91 25.69 -8.06
C LYS A 223 -25.07 26.79 -7.04
N VAL A 224 -26.29 27.30 -6.90
CA VAL A 224 -26.67 28.21 -5.83
C VAL A 224 -27.44 27.40 -4.78
N ASN A 225 -26.96 27.45 -3.54
CA ASN A 225 -27.63 26.86 -2.38
C ASN A 225 -28.24 27.98 -1.56
N LEU A 226 -29.47 27.78 -1.06
CA LEU A 226 -30.19 28.74 -0.25
C LEU A 226 -30.74 28.05 1.02
N VAL A 227 -30.61 28.72 2.15
CA VAL A 227 -31.23 28.35 3.42
C VAL A 227 -32.00 29.57 3.95
N GLY A 228 -33.29 29.43 4.15
CA GLY A 228 -34.15 30.46 4.74
C GLY A 228 -34.79 29.99 6.04
N MET A 229 -35.03 30.94 6.93
CA MET A 229 -35.74 30.71 8.17
C MET A 229 -36.62 31.93 8.51
N ALA A 230 -37.81 31.65 9.05
CA ALA A 230 -38.69 32.64 9.66
C ALA A 230 -39.07 32.20 11.06
N SER A 231 -39.17 33.14 12.00
CA SER A 231 -39.74 32.88 13.32
C SER A 231 -41.27 32.83 13.23
N PRO A 232 -41.98 32.18 14.19
CA PRO A 232 -43.44 32.14 14.21
C PRO A 232 -44.10 33.53 14.23
N GLU A 233 -43.38 34.52 14.76
CA GLU A 233 -43.88 35.94 14.83
C GLU A 233 -43.64 36.69 13.50
N ALA A 234 -42.89 36.12 12.58
CA ALA A 234 -42.60 36.70 11.26
C ALA A 234 -43.48 36.11 10.14
N VAL A 235 -44.31 35.14 10.44
CA VAL A 235 -45.30 34.51 9.57
C VAL A 235 -46.68 35.01 9.92
#